data_0109f308d8af0a0a2b9de65046e8e561
#
_entry.id   0109f308d8af0a0a2b9de65046e8e561
#
_cell.length_a   1.000
_cell.length_b   1.000
_cell.length_c   1.000
_cell.angle_alpha   90.00
_cell.angle_beta   90.00
_cell.angle_gamma   90.00
#
_symmetry.space_group_name_H-M   'P 1'
#
loop_
_entity.id
_entity.type
_entity.pdbx_description
1 polymer ?
#
loop_
_entity_poly.entity_id
_entity_poly.type
_entity_poly.pdbx_seq_one_letter_code
_entity_poly.pdbx_strand_id
1 'polypeptide(L)'
;MTLKIVRRAAGADCMSILAQLPEWFGIPESNAEYAEAAEREQAWVAEESGEALGLMVLVDQGLSAIDVHLLAVRPNLHRQGVGRALIERACAVARELAKPYVTVKTRGPSLPYEPYEHTRAFYEAVGFEPLEELTAIWGPENPCLIMIMRVSG
;
A
#
# COMPACT_ATOMS: atom_id res chain seq x y z
N MET A 1 -19.33 2.84 -10.69
CA MET A 1 -18.50 1.70 -10.27
C MET A 1 -18.95 1.25 -8.89
N THR A 2 -19.34 -0.01 -8.75
CA THR A 2 -19.72 -0.59 -7.46
C THR A 2 -18.51 -1.32 -6.86
N LEU A 3 -17.86 -0.68 -5.92
CA LEU A 3 -16.62 -1.18 -5.35
C LEU A 3 -16.88 -1.92 -4.04
N LYS A 4 -16.32 -3.12 -3.90
CA LYS A 4 -16.34 -3.88 -2.65
C LYS A 4 -14.91 -4.08 -2.17
N ILE A 5 -14.70 -3.88 -0.88
CA ILE A 5 -13.40 -4.15 -0.26
C ILE A 5 -13.56 -5.43 0.57
N VAL A 6 -12.93 -6.50 0.13
CA VAL A 6 -13.07 -7.81 0.75
C VAL A 6 -11.73 -8.32 1.27
N ARG A 7 -11.78 -9.03 2.40
CA ARG A 7 -10.58 -9.66 2.95
C ARG A 7 -10.49 -11.08 2.43
N ARG A 8 -9.39 -11.40 1.75
CA ARG A 8 -9.11 -12.76 1.27
C ARG A 8 -7.65 -12.91 0.86
N ALA A 9 -7.17 -14.15 0.77
CA ALA A 9 -5.86 -14.42 0.19
C ALA A 9 -5.85 -13.97 -1.27
N ALA A 10 -4.77 -13.32 -1.71
CA ALA A 10 -4.72 -12.66 -3.00
C ALA A 10 -3.37 -12.73 -3.71
N GLY A 11 -2.62 -13.84 -3.53
CA GLY A 11 -1.30 -13.98 -4.16
C GLY A 11 -1.35 -13.92 -5.68
N ALA A 12 -2.29 -14.62 -6.31
CA ALA A 12 -2.42 -14.62 -7.77
C ALA A 12 -2.83 -13.24 -8.30
N ASP A 13 -3.80 -12.58 -7.65
CA ASP A 13 -4.19 -11.23 -8.04
C ASP A 13 -3.05 -10.25 -7.85
N CYS A 14 -2.25 -10.42 -6.78
CA CYS A 14 -1.09 -9.61 -6.54
C CYS A 14 -0.09 -9.71 -7.71
N MET A 15 0.27 -10.92 -8.12
CA MET A 15 1.18 -11.10 -9.25
C MET A 15 0.65 -10.44 -10.53
N SER A 16 -0.64 -10.62 -10.80
CA SER A 16 -1.27 -10.04 -11.99
C SER A 16 -1.23 -8.50 -11.96
N ILE A 17 -1.55 -7.90 -10.83
CA ILE A 17 -1.59 -6.44 -10.71
C ILE A 17 -0.18 -5.86 -10.76
N LEU A 18 0.78 -6.45 -10.04
CA LEU A 18 2.15 -5.93 -10.03
C LEU A 18 2.80 -6.01 -11.41
N ALA A 19 2.46 -7.02 -12.21
CA ALA A 19 2.95 -7.14 -13.58
C ALA A 19 2.54 -5.96 -14.47
N GLN A 20 1.45 -5.28 -14.13
CA GLN A 20 0.97 -4.10 -14.85
C GLN A 20 1.61 -2.80 -14.36
N LEU A 21 2.45 -2.85 -13.32
CA LEU A 21 3.03 -1.69 -12.67
C LEU A 21 4.56 -1.78 -12.61
N PRO A 22 5.25 -2.00 -13.75
CA PRO A 22 6.70 -2.21 -13.72
C PRO A 22 7.49 -0.99 -13.25
N GLU A 23 6.93 0.21 -13.34
CA GLU A 23 7.60 1.44 -12.90
C GLU A 23 7.74 1.50 -11.37
N TRP A 24 6.85 0.81 -10.64
CA TRP A 24 6.88 0.73 -9.17
C TRP A 24 7.37 -0.63 -8.67
N PHE A 25 7.09 -1.68 -9.42
CA PHE A 25 7.32 -3.08 -9.01
C PHE A 25 8.12 -3.82 -10.08
N GLY A 26 9.34 -3.33 -10.34
CA GLY A 26 10.19 -3.87 -11.40
C GLY A 26 11.16 -4.97 -10.96
N ILE A 27 11.15 -5.39 -9.69
CA ILE A 27 12.07 -6.39 -9.16
C ILE A 27 11.32 -7.70 -8.94
N PRO A 28 11.56 -8.74 -9.78
CA PRO A 28 10.82 -10.01 -9.69
C PRO A 28 10.85 -10.67 -8.32
N GLU A 29 11.99 -10.66 -7.64
CA GLU A 29 12.13 -11.26 -6.31
C GLU A 29 11.25 -10.55 -5.29
N SER A 30 11.20 -9.22 -5.34
CA SER A 30 10.35 -8.43 -4.47
C SER A 30 8.88 -8.68 -4.75
N ASN A 31 8.52 -8.80 -6.03
CA ASN A 31 7.14 -9.09 -6.43
C ASN A 31 6.69 -10.45 -5.89
N ALA A 32 7.56 -11.45 -5.93
CA ALA A 32 7.27 -12.77 -5.39
C ALA A 32 7.05 -12.70 -3.87
N GLU A 33 7.83 -11.91 -3.16
CA GLU A 33 7.65 -11.70 -1.72
C GLU A 33 6.34 -11.01 -1.39
N TYR A 34 5.94 -10.02 -2.18
CA TYR A 34 4.64 -9.35 -2.03
C TYR A 34 3.49 -10.32 -2.27
N ALA A 35 3.59 -11.17 -3.30
CA ALA A 35 2.55 -12.15 -3.58
C ALA A 35 2.42 -13.17 -2.45
N GLU A 36 3.55 -13.59 -1.87
CA GLU A 36 3.54 -14.48 -0.72
C GLU A 36 2.91 -13.82 0.49
N ALA A 37 3.21 -12.55 0.73
CA ALA A 37 2.57 -11.79 1.81
C ALA A 37 1.06 -11.66 1.57
N ALA A 38 0.64 -11.45 0.33
CA ALA A 38 -0.79 -11.37 -0.01
C ALA A 38 -1.54 -12.70 0.22
N GLU A 39 -0.83 -13.82 0.19
CA GLU A 39 -1.41 -15.12 0.54
C GLU A 39 -1.51 -15.35 2.04
N ARG A 40 -0.49 -14.93 2.80
CA ARG A 40 -0.35 -15.29 4.20
C ARG A 40 -0.75 -14.22 5.21
N GLU A 41 -0.57 -12.94 4.84
CA GLU A 41 -0.87 -11.83 5.73
C GLU A 41 -2.30 -11.35 5.52
N GLN A 42 -2.67 -10.26 6.17
CA GLN A 42 -3.99 -9.68 6.01
C GLN A 42 -4.09 -8.90 4.70
N ALA A 43 -4.68 -9.52 3.68
CA ALA A 43 -4.87 -8.92 2.38
C ALA A 43 -6.33 -8.46 2.20
N TRP A 44 -6.48 -7.26 1.64
CA TRP A 44 -7.77 -6.67 1.28
C TRP A 44 -7.78 -6.39 -0.21
N VAL A 45 -8.82 -6.84 -0.89
CA VAL A 45 -8.94 -6.70 -2.33
C VAL A 45 -10.12 -5.79 -2.66
N ALA A 46 -9.87 -4.83 -3.54
CA ALA A 46 -10.93 -3.98 -4.10
C ALA A 46 -11.47 -4.69 -5.34
N GLU A 47 -12.74 -5.04 -5.31
CA GLU A 47 -13.38 -5.81 -6.38
C GLU A 47 -14.58 -5.08 -6.98
N GLU A 48 -14.79 -5.31 -8.28
CA GLU A 48 -16.02 -4.95 -8.95
C GLU A 48 -16.42 -6.13 -9.82
N SER A 49 -17.66 -6.61 -9.63
CA SER A 49 -18.18 -7.76 -10.39
C SER A 49 -17.23 -8.98 -10.36
N GLY A 50 -16.60 -9.21 -9.21
CA GLY A 50 -15.68 -10.34 -9.03
C GLY A 50 -14.28 -10.12 -9.57
N GLU A 51 -14.02 -8.99 -10.22
CA GLU A 51 -12.69 -8.66 -10.72
C GLU A 51 -11.89 -7.85 -9.72
N ALA A 52 -10.64 -8.26 -9.46
CA ALA A 52 -9.74 -7.53 -8.58
C ALA A 52 -9.20 -6.29 -9.28
N LEU A 53 -9.49 -5.11 -8.73
CA LEU A 53 -9.06 -3.82 -9.26
C LEU A 53 -7.80 -3.31 -8.57
N GLY A 54 -7.58 -3.71 -7.35
CA GLY A 54 -6.43 -3.35 -6.55
C GLY A 54 -6.39 -4.17 -5.28
N LEU A 55 -5.28 -4.09 -4.56
CA LEU A 55 -5.14 -4.80 -3.30
C LEU A 55 -4.24 -4.05 -2.33
N MET A 56 -4.36 -4.44 -1.08
CA MET A 56 -3.58 -3.88 0.01
C MET A 56 -3.24 -5.02 0.97
N VAL A 57 -2.00 -5.07 1.43
CA VAL A 57 -1.57 -6.01 2.47
C VAL A 57 -1.25 -5.21 3.72
N LEU A 58 -1.86 -5.59 4.83
CA LEU A 58 -1.64 -4.95 6.13
C LEU A 58 -0.84 -5.86 7.04
N VAL A 59 0.08 -5.25 7.79
CA VAL A 59 0.87 -5.95 8.79
C VAL A 59 0.75 -5.20 10.11
N ASP A 60 0.42 -5.91 11.18
CA ASP A 60 0.40 -5.34 12.52
C ASP A 60 1.84 -5.23 13.03
N GLN A 61 2.28 -4.01 13.33
CA GLN A 61 3.64 -3.78 13.81
C GLN A 61 3.81 -4.08 15.31
N GLY A 62 2.75 -4.54 15.96
CA GLY A 62 2.80 -5.00 17.34
C GLY A 62 2.70 -3.93 18.41
N LEU A 63 2.84 -2.66 18.06
CA LEU A 63 2.75 -1.54 19.01
C LEU A 63 1.58 -0.64 18.64
N SER A 64 1.85 0.53 18.10
CA SER A 64 0.83 1.57 17.89
C SER A 64 0.38 1.73 16.45
N ALA A 65 0.87 0.92 15.53
CA ALA A 65 0.60 1.12 14.11
C ALA A 65 0.22 -0.15 13.37
N ILE A 66 -0.65 0.02 12.38
CA ILE A 66 -0.87 -0.93 11.31
C ILE A 66 -0.07 -0.41 10.11
N ASP A 67 0.76 -1.25 9.52
CA ASP A 67 1.55 -0.88 8.36
C ASP A 67 0.89 -1.33 7.06
N VAL A 68 0.81 -0.43 6.10
CA VAL A 68 0.41 -0.75 4.74
C VAL A 68 1.65 -1.29 4.04
N HIS A 69 1.81 -2.61 4.09
CA HIS A 69 2.97 -3.29 3.53
C HIS A 69 3.00 -3.21 2.00
N LEU A 70 1.83 -3.25 1.38
CA LEU A 70 1.66 -3.14 -0.07
C LEU A 70 0.34 -2.44 -0.37
N LEU A 71 0.36 -1.55 -1.33
CA LEU A 71 -0.84 -0.97 -1.94
C LEU A 71 -0.60 -0.91 -3.44
N ALA A 72 -1.44 -1.56 -4.21
CA ALA A 72 -1.30 -1.59 -5.66
C ALA A 72 -2.68 -1.55 -6.32
N VAL A 73 -2.84 -0.68 -7.31
CA VAL A 73 -4.08 -0.50 -8.06
C VAL A 73 -3.75 -0.59 -9.55
N ARG A 74 -4.57 -1.28 -10.33
CA ARG A 74 -4.37 -1.39 -11.78
C ARG A 74 -4.23 0.00 -12.40
N PRO A 75 -3.31 0.19 -13.37
CA PRO A 75 -2.98 1.54 -13.86
C PRO A 75 -4.15 2.30 -14.48
N ASN A 76 -5.06 1.61 -15.14
CA ASN A 76 -6.24 2.25 -15.74
C ASN A 76 -7.28 2.71 -14.71
N LEU A 77 -7.07 2.40 -13.44
CA LEU A 77 -7.99 2.75 -12.36
C LEU A 77 -7.38 3.73 -11.36
N HIS A 78 -6.20 4.26 -11.66
CA HIS A 78 -5.61 5.31 -10.85
C HIS A 78 -6.51 6.55 -10.86
N ARG A 79 -6.59 7.25 -9.74
CA ARG A 79 -7.41 8.45 -9.54
C ARG A 79 -8.92 8.21 -9.59
N GLN A 80 -9.36 6.95 -9.49
CA GLN A 80 -10.80 6.63 -9.47
C GLN A 80 -11.30 6.21 -8.10
N GLY A 81 -10.52 6.49 -7.06
CA GLY A 81 -10.94 6.23 -5.68
C GLY A 81 -10.66 4.84 -5.14
N VAL A 82 -10.07 3.94 -5.92
CA VAL A 82 -9.77 2.58 -5.46
C VAL A 82 -8.73 2.60 -4.33
N GLY A 83 -7.63 3.32 -4.52
CA GLY A 83 -6.59 3.44 -3.49
C GLY A 83 -7.11 4.09 -2.22
N ARG A 84 -7.91 5.14 -2.35
CA ARG A 84 -8.52 5.80 -1.20
C ARG A 84 -9.43 4.85 -0.41
N ALA A 85 -10.23 4.06 -1.10
CA ALA A 85 -11.12 3.10 -0.44
C ALA A 85 -10.32 2.05 0.35
N LEU A 86 -9.20 1.58 -0.21
CA LEU A 86 -8.32 0.65 0.49
C LEU A 86 -7.70 1.31 1.74
N ILE A 87 -7.22 2.53 1.64
CA ILE A 87 -6.66 3.24 2.79
C ILE A 87 -7.72 3.48 3.87
N GLU A 88 -8.95 3.80 3.48
CA GLU A 88 -10.05 3.93 4.44
C GLU A 88 -10.28 2.61 5.20
N ARG A 89 -10.13 1.48 4.53
CA ARG A 89 -10.20 0.17 5.18
C ARG A 89 -9.04 -0.03 6.15
N ALA A 90 -7.83 0.38 5.80
CA ALA A 90 -6.68 0.31 6.71
C ALA A 90 -6.96 1.10 7.99
N CYS A 91 -7.54 2.28 7.87
CA CYS A 91 -7.92 3.10 9.02
C CYS A 91 -8.98 2.40 9.88
N ALA A 92 -9.96 1.75 9.25
CA ALA A 92 -10.99 1.01 9.97
C ALA A 92 -10.38 -0.16 10.75
N VAL A 93 -9.44 -0.89 10.14
CA VAL A 93 -8.73 -1.99 10.82
C VAL A 93 -7.94 -1.46 12.03
N ALA A 94 -7.25 -0.34 11.85
CA ALA A 94 -6.49 0.27 12.94
C ALA A 94 -7.41 0.65 14.11
N ARG A 95 -8.59 1.24 13.83
CA ARG A 95 -9.57 1.58 14.87
C ARG A 95 -10.06 0.34 15.61
N GLU A 96 -10.39 -0.73 14.87
CA GLU A 96 -10.85 -1.99 15.46
C GLU A 96 -9.82 -2.60 16.41
N LEU A 97 -8.54 -2.42 16.10
CA LEU A 97 -7.44 -2.95 16.91
C LEU A 97 -6.92 -1.93 17.93
N ALA A 98 -7.58 -0.78 18.06
CA ALA A 98 -7.17 0.31 18.95
C ALA A 98 -5.74 0.80 18.69
N LYS A 99 -5.34 0.81 17.41
CA LYS A 99 -4.04 1.34 16.97
C LYS A 99 -4.24 2.79 16.54
N PRO A 100 -3.49 3.74 17.10
CA PRO A 100 -3.67 5.16 16.75
C PRO A 100 -3.07 5.56 15.40
N TYR A 101 -2.23 4.72 14.79
CA TYR A 101 -1.53 5.09 13.56
C TYR A 101 -1.63 4.05 12.45
N VAL A 102 -1.59 4.55 11.22
CA VAL A 102 -1.34 3.76 10.02
C VAL A 102 -0.04 4.30 9.43
N THR A 103 0.86 3.40 9.05
CA THR A 103 2.14 3.76 8.44
C THR A 103 2.26 3.17 7.04
N VAL A 104 3.12 3.76 6.23
CA VAL A 104 3.49 3.22 4.92
C VAL A 104 4.94 3.54 4.65
N LYS A 105 5.64 2.66 3.94
CA LYS A 105 6.98 2.91 3.44
C LYS A 105 6.90 3.08 1.93
N THR A 106 7.51 4.13 1.42
CA THR A 106 7.54 4.40 -0.01
C THR A 106 8.92 4.97 -0.39
N ARG A 107 9.19 5.10 -1.70
CA ARG A 107 10.46 5.68 -2.13
C ARG A 107 10.51 7.16 -1.78
N GLY A 108 11.61 7.57 -1.13
CA GLY A 108 11.79 8.94 -0.68
C GLY A 108 12.24 9.89 -1.78
N PRO A 109 12.08 11.21 -1.56
CA PRO A 109 12.35 12.23 -2.57
C PRO A 109 13.83 12.58 -2.79
N SER A 110 14.74 12.09 -1.96
CA SER A 110 16.15 12.44 -2.08
C SER A 110 16.79 11.95 -3.39
N LEU A 111 16.22 10.90 -4.00
CA LEU A 111 16.57 10.47 -5.35
C LEU A 111 15.31 10.57 -6.21
N PRO A 112 15.17 11.62 -7.02
CA PRO A 112 13.95 11.85 -7.80
C PRO A 112 13.62 10.70 -8.76
N TYR A 113 12.35 10.30 -8.75
CA TYR A 113 11.82 9.31 -9.66
C TYR A 113 10.33 9.57 -9.82
N GLU A 114 9.92 10.05 -10.99
CA GLU A 114 8.58 10.57 -11.21
C GLU A 114 7.43 9.66 -10.76
N PRO A 115 7.42 8.34 -11.03
CA PRO A 115 6.30 7.51 -10.59
C PRO A 115 6.03 7.60 -9.09
N TYR A 116 7.08 7.69 -8.27
CA TYR A 116 6.91 7.80 -6.82
C TYR A 116 6.55 9.21 -6.34
N GLU A 117 6.75 10.24 -7.16
CA GLU A 117 6.23 11.57 -6.84
C GLU A 117 4.71 11.53 -6.79
N HIS A 118 4.09 10.83 -7.74
CA HIS A 118 2.63 10.64 -7.75
C HIS A 118 2.17 9.81 -6.58
N THR A 119 2.93 8.78 -6.22
CA THR A 119 2.62 7.93 -5.07
C THR A 119 2.64 8.72 -3.77
N ARG A 120 3.68 9.52 -3.55
CA ARG A 120 3.76 10.36 -2.35
C ARG A 120 2.63 11.39 -2.29
N ALA A 121 2.31 12.00 -3.44
CA ALA A 121 1.19 12.94 -3.51
C ALA A 121 -0.13 12.28 -3.16
N PHE A 122 -0.34 11.05 -3.61
CA PHE A 122 -1.52 10.28 -3.24
C PHE A 122 -1.59 10.06 -1.72
N TYR A 123 -0.49 9.61 -1.12
CA TYR A 123 -0.48 9.37 0.34
C TYR A 123 -0.73 10.65 1.12
N GLU A 124 -0.14 11.77 0.71
CA GLU A 124 -0.40 13.06 1.34
C GLU A 124 -1.86 13.46 1.21
N ALA A 125 -2.45 13.27 0.03
CA ALA A 125 -3.85 13.62 -0.22
C ALA A 125 -4.82 12.81 0.64
N VAL A 126 -4.50 11.57 0.99
CA VAL A 126 -5.37 10.75 1.84
C VAL A 126 -5.08 10.92 3.34
N GLY A 127 -4.07 11.69 3.71
CA GLY A 127 -3.84 12.07 5.10
C GLY A 127 -2.52 11.66 5.73
N PHE A 128 -1.62 11.04 4.98
CA PHE A 128 -0.30 10.70 5.52
C PHE A 128 0.63 11.93 5.53
N GLU A 129 1.51 11.96 6.51
CA GLU A 129 2.57 12.96 6.61
C GLU A 129 3.92 12.26 6.52
N PRO A 130 4.93 12.86 5.85
CA PRO A 130 6.28 12.29 5.86
C PRO A 130 6.87 12.37 7.26
N LEU A 131 7.42 11.26 7.73
CA LEU A 131 8.00 11.19 9.06
C LEU A 131 9.53 11.19 9.00
N GLU A 132 10.11 10.29 8.22
CA GLU A 132 11.56 10.10 8.19
C GLU A 132 11.99 9.40 6.92
N GLU A 133 13.11 9.83 6.34
CA GLU A 133 13.71 9.16 5.18
C GLU A 133 14.96 8.43 5.62
N LEU A 134 15.01 7.11 5.35
CA LEU A 134 16.09 6.23 5.78
C LEU A 134 16.75 5.56 4.58
N THR A 135 18.09 5.48 4.60
CA THR A 135 18.84 4.79 3.54
C THR A 135 19.27 3.38 3.95
N ALA A 136 19.14 3.04 5.21
CA ALA A 136 19.58 1.75 5.75
C ALA A 136 18.61 0.60 5.48
N ILE A 137 17.34 0.88 5.18
CA ILE A 137 16.33 -0.17 5.02
C ILE A 137 16.45 -0.82 3.63
N TRP A 138 16.54 -0.01 2.56
CA TRP A 138 16.57 -0.48 1.18
C TRP A 138 17.89 -0.14 0.47
N GLY A 139 18.84 0.47 1.18
CA GLY A 139 20.12 0.92 0.63
C GLY A 139 20.05 2.36 0.10
N PRO A 140 21.22 2.95 -0.15
CA PRO A 140 21.30 4.38 -0.56
C PRO A 140 20.68 4.67 -1.92
N GLU A 141 20.55 3.67 -2.78
CA GLU A 141 19.93 3.84 -4.11
C GLU A 141 18.40 3.79 -4.05
N ASN A 142 17.84 3.36 -2.92
CA ASN A 142 16.41 3.27 -2.70
C ASN A 142 16.07 3.87 -1.34
N PRO A 143 16.09 5.20 -1.21
CA PRO A 143 15.75 5.84 0.06
C PRO A 143 14.33 5.48 0.45
N CYS A 144 14.15 5.10 1.73
CA CYS A 144 12.86 4.69 2.26
C CYS A 144 12.24 5.83 3.04
N LEU A 145 11.13 6.35 2.57
CA LEU A 145 10.35 7.35 3.30
C LEU A 145 9.28 6.65 4.11
N ILE A 146 9.31 6.84 5.41
CA ILE A 146 8.22 6.39 6.27
C ILE A 146 7.21 7.52 6.35
N MET A 147 5.96 7.22 6.02
CA MET A 147 4.86 8.16 6.16
C MET A 147 3.89 7.64 7.22
N ILE A 148 3.24 8.55 7.92
CA ILE A 148 2.40 8.21 9.06
C ILE A 148 1.10 9.01 9.02
N MET A 149 0.01 8.37 9.44
CA MET A 149 -1.28 9.02 9.58
C MET A 149 -1.87 8.65 10.93
N ARG A 150 -2.36 9.66 11.66
CA ARG A 150 -3.10 9.42 12.88
C ARG A 150 -4.55 9.08 12.56
N VAL A 151 -5.02 7.99 13.14
CA VAL A 151 -6.39 7.54 12.95
C VAL A 151 -7.23 8.10 14.10
N SER A 152 -8.25 8.89 13.76
CA SER A 152 -9.15 9.46 14.75
C SER A 152 -10.28 8.49 15.08
N GLY A 153 -10.67 8.49 16.29
CA GLY A 153 -11.79 7.73 16.68
C GLY A 153 -11.64 6.79 17.75
#